data_872ba3157f7c029a55f48a3e63efb648
#
_entry.id   872ba3157f7c029a55f48a3e63efb648
#
_cell.length_a   1.000
_cell.length_b   1.000
_cell.length_c   1.000
_cell.angle_alpha   90.00
_cell.angle_beta   90.00
_cell.angle_gamma   90.00
#
_symmetry.space_group_name_H-M   'P 1'
#
loop_
_entity.id
_entity.type
_entity.pdbx_description
1 polymer ?
#
loop_
_entity_poly.entity_id
_entity_poly.type
_entity_poly.pdbx_seq_one_letter_code
_entity_poly.pdbx_strand_id
1 'polypeptide(L)'
;MYILASLILSVVTGQIGIVDVRLRQTKPLTGLSSRSQDRPIMDPDDGAGRSFEQDKPRLDRFAKEMKVNSSADAYIIAFAGLVSYKNEVRIRLNCIRNYLIKTHGISRSRLKLIDGGYRVENSVKLFLINPDDPKPPAFPSMNRRAVRITKPPKYPCGKPMEPPAKMQ
;
A
#
# COMPACT_ATOMS: atom_id res chain seq x y z
N MET A 1 24.35 -63.20 -64.28
CA MET A 1 25.75 -62.74 -64.56
C MET A 1 26.05 -61.61 -63.66
N TYR A 2 27.17 -61.65 -63.02
CA TYR A 2 27.75 -60.77 -62.03
C TYR A 2 27.43 -61.02 -60.57
N ILE A 3 28.41 -61.66 -60.03
CA ILE A 3 28.87 -61.91 -58.66
C ILE A 3 29.22 -60.61 -58.00
N LEU A 4 28.79 -60.45 -56.77
CA LEU A 4 29.31 -59.38 -55.93
C LEU A 4 29.68 -59.86 -54.56
N ALA A 5 30.87 -59.56 -54.24
CA ALA A 5 31.61 -59.97 -53.04
C ALA A 5 31.08 -59.23 -51.82
N SER A 6 30.94 -60.02 -50.76
CA SER A 6 30.65 -59.59 -49.40
C SER A 6 31.94 -59.08 -48.78
N LEU A 7 31.89 -57.87 -48.29
CA LEU A 7 32.90 -57.28 -47.41
C LEU A 7 32.31 -57.11 -46.01
N ILE A 8 32.69 -58.02 -45.12
CA ILE A 8 32.35 -57.97 -43.71
C ILE A 8 33.33 -57.05 -43.03
N LEU A 9 32.86 -55.94 -42.59
CA LEU A 9 33.59 -55.01 -41.74
C LEU A 9 33.10 -55.17 -40.30
N SER A 10 33.91 -55.88 -39.50
CA SER A 10 33.71 -56.03 -38.06
C SER A 10 34.03 -54.70 -37.38
N VAL A 11 32.99 -53.98 -36.89
CA VAL A 11 33.14 -52.84 -36.02
C VAL A 11 33.01 -53.30 -34.57
N VAL A 12 34.11 -53.19 -33.86
CA VAL A 12 34.17 -53.38 -32.41
C VAL A 12 33.29 -52.31 -31.74
N THR A 13 32.15 -52.74 -31.20
CA THR A 13 31.28 -51.91 -30.38
C THR A 13 31.85 -51.74 -28.99
N GLY A 14 32.58 -50.64 -28.79
CA GLY A 14 32.83 -50.16 -27.44
C GLY A 14 31.51 -49.74 -26.81
N GLN A 15 31.06 -50.42 -25.77
CA GLN A 15 29.95 -50.04 -24.95
C GLN A 15 30.32 -48.80 -24.16
N ILE A 16 30.00 -47.63 -24.71
CA ILE A 16 29.95 -46.41 -23.92
C ILE A 16 28.62 -46.44 -23.16
N GLY A 17 28.72 -46.66 -21.85
CA GLY A 17 27.56 -46.57 -20.96
C GLY A 17 26.90 -45.23 -21.12
N ILE A 18 25.74 -45.24 -21.75
CA ILE A 18 24.85 -44.09 -21.78
C ILE A 18 24.34 -43.93 -20.36
N VAL A 19 24.93 -42.98 -19.64
CA VAL A 19 24.36 -42.49 -18.40
C VAL A 19 23.04 -41.87 -18.81
N ASP A 20 21.97 -42.55 -18.48
CA ASP A 20 20.60 -42.08 -18.66
C ASP A 20 20.42 -40.85 -17.74
N VAL A 21 20.82 -39.69 -18.23
CA VAL A 21 20.53 -38.41 -17.60
C VAL A 21 19.04 -38.21 -17.80
N ARG A 22 18.29 -38.80 -16.87
CA ARG A 22 16.88 -38.56 -16.70
C ARG A 22 16.74 -37.04 -16.43
N LEU A 23 16.56 -36.26 -17.48
CA LEU A 23 16.13 -34.88 -17.42
C LEU A 23 14.86 -34.89 -16.56
N ARG A 24 15.04 -34.62 -15.27
CA ARG A 24 13.94 -34.23 -14.43
C ARG A 24 13.34 -33.03 -15.14
N GLN A 25 12.21 -33.25 -15.77
CA GLN A 25 11.34 -32.17 -16.22
C GLN A 25 11.11 -31.29 -15.02
N THR A 26 11.89 -30.24 -14.92
CA THR A 26 11.59 -29.13 -14.04
C THR A 26 10.23 -28.64 -14.50
N LYS A 27 9.22 -29.00 -13.71
CA LYS A 27 7.89 -28.44 -13.80
C LYS A 27 8.04 -26.94 -14.06
N PRO A 28 7.53 -26.38 -15.15
CA PRO A 28 7.65 -24.95 -15.37
C PRO A 28 7.07 -24.27 -14.14
N LEU A 29 7.86 -23.42 -13.49
CA LEU A 29 7.40 -22.53 -12.44
C LEU A 29 6.47 -21.48 -13.07
N THR A 30 5.35 -21.95 -13.60
CA THR A 30 4.21 -21.14 -14.06
C THR A 30 3.44 -20.71 -12.82
N GLY A 31 4.10 -19.93 -11.98
CA GLY A 31 3.53 -19.47 -10.73
C GLY A 31 4.17 -18.19 -10.21
N LEU A 32 5.11 -17.61 -10.96
CA LEU A 32 5.70 -16.31 -10.67
C LEU A 32 5.04 -15.19 -11.48
N SER A 33 3.76 -15.39 -11.84
CA SER A 33 2.96 -14.34 -12.43
C SER A 33 2.21 -13.62 -11.32
N SER A 34 2.43 -12.35 -11.19
CA SER A 34 1.54 -11.34 -10.58
C SER A 34 1.41 -11.25 -9.06
N ARG A 35 2.29 -11.75 -8.24
CA ARG A 35 2.25 -11.38 -6.80
C ARG A 35 2.87 -10.03 -6.48
N SER A 36 3.20 -9.23 -7.50
CA SER A 36 3.69 -7.87 -7.30
C SER A 36 2.59 -6.85 -6.97
N GLN A 37 1.31 -7.24 -7.10
CA GLN A 37 0.15 -6.39 -6.79
C GLN A 37 -0.43 -6.61 -5.39
N ASP A 38 0.00 -7.63 -4.67
CA ASP A 38 -0.56 -8.01 -3.37
C ASP A 38 0.12 -7.34 -2.17
N ARG A 39 1.06 -6.44 -2.40
CA ARG A 39 1.60 -5.64 -1.28
C ARG A 39 0.65 -4.49 -1.00
N PRO A 40 0.28 -4.26 0.28
CA PRO A 40 -0.49 -3.09 0.63
C PRO A 40 0.22 -1.87 0.06
N ILE A 41 -0.50 -1.08 -0.76
CA ILE A 41 0.04 0.17 -1.28
C ILE A 41 0.15 1.10 -0.08
N MET A 42 1.34 1.22 0.45
CA MET A 42 1.66 2.15 1.52
C MET A 42 2.23 3.42 0.88
N ASP A 43 1.63 4.56 1.20
CA ASP A 43 2.27 5.84 0.89
C ASP A 43 3.64 5.87 1.61
N PRO A 44 4.76 6.01 0.90
CA PRO A 44 6.10 6.04 1.49
C PRO A 44 6.31 7.22 2.45
N ASP A 45 5.51 8.26 2.30
CA ASP A 45 5.53 9.45 3.14
C ASP A 45 4.49 9.29 4.27
N ASP A 46 4.94 9.25 5.52
CA ASP A 46 4.06 9.12 6.68
C ASP A 46 3.42 10.46 7.11
N GLY A 47 3.70 11.55 6.40
CA GLY A 47 3.12 12.87 6.68
C GLY A 47 3.50 13.43 8.05
N ALA A 48 4.67 13.07 8.59
CA ALA A 48 5.13 13.52 9.88
C ALA A 48 5.20 15.07 9.97
N GLY A 49 4.70 15.63 11.08
CA GLY A 49 4.70 17.07 11.34
C GLY A 49 3.77 17.93 10.48
N ARG A 50 2.98 17.35 9.58
CA ARG A 50 2.16 18.10 8.63
C ARG A 50 0.81 18.52 9.18
N SER A 51 0.35 19.68 8.72
CA SER A 51 -1.04 20.10 8.87
C SER A 51 -1.96 19.36 7.87
N PHE A 52 -3.27 19.42 8.08
CA PHE A 52 -4.23 18.83 7.14
C PHE A 52 -4.12 19.46 5.72
N GLU A 53 -3.87 20.75 5.61
CA GLU A 53 -3.69 21.43 4.31
C GLU A 53 -2.48 20.88 3.54
N GLN A 54 -1.40 20.61 4.25
CA GLN A 54 -0.19 20.02 3.65
C GLN A 54 -0.36 18.54 3.27
N ASP A 55 -1.34 17.85 3.87
CA ASP A 55 -1.68 16.47 3.52
C ASP A 55 -2.57 16.36 2.27
N LYS A 56 -3.28 17.41 1.86
CA LYS A 56 -4.23 17.36 0.73
C LYS A 56 -3.62 16.78 -0.55
N PRO A 57 -2.42 17.19 -1.02
CA PRO A 57 -1.84 16.61 -2.24
C PRO A 57 -1.58 15.10 -2.14
N ARG A 58 -1.25 14.60 -0.93
CA ARG A 58 -1.11 13.16 -0.68
C ARG A 58 -2.46 12.46 -0.76
N LEU A 59 -3.48 13.05 -0.15
CA LEU A 59 -4.86 12.53 -0.18
C LEU A 59 -5.43 12.51 -1.59
N ASP A 60 -5.08 13.48 -2.44
CA ASP A 60 -5.48 13.51 -3.86
C ASP A 60 -4.87 12.34 -4.63
N ARG A 61 -3.56 12.07 -4.43
CA ARG A 61 -2.90 10.91 -5.03
C ARG A 61 -3.53 9.61 -4.52
N PHE A 62 -3.70 9.49 -3.22
CA PHE A 62 -4.31 8.34 -2.59
C PHE A 62 -5.73 8.07 -3.09
N ALA A 63 -6.54 9.12 -3.28
CA ALA A 63 -7.89 8.99 -3.84
C ALA A 63 -7.88 8.48 -5.30
N LYS A 64 -6.88 8.85 -6.09
CA LYS A 64 -6.69 8.30 -7.45
C LYS A 64 -6.39 6.80 -7.40
N GLU A 65 -5.46 6.40 -6.52
CA GLU A 65 -5.14 4.98 -6.30
C GLU A 65 -6.36 4.17 -5.85
N MET A 66 -7.17 4.74 -4.96
CA MET A 66 -8.44 4.11 -4.52
C MET A 66 -9.44 3.91 -5.66
N LYS A 67 -9.47 4.80 -6.65
CA LYS A 67 -10.36 4.67 -7.81
C LYS A 67 -9.88 3.57 -8.76
N VAL A 68 -8.57 3.43 -8.94
CA VAL A 68 -7.97 2.35 -9.74
C VAL A 68 -8.19 1.01 -9.05
N ASN A 69 -7.97 0.92 -7.74
CA ASN A 69 -8.10 -0.29 -6.94
C ASN A 69 -9.49 -0.34 -6.27
N SER A 70 -10.53 -0.59 -7.04
CA SER A 70 -11.93 -0.49 -6.59
C SER A 70 -12.32 -1.51 -5.51
N SER A 71 -11.67 -2.67 -5.44
CA SER A 71 -11.88 -3.72 -4.43
C SER A 71 -11.21 -3.46 -3.09
N ALA A 72 -10.15 -2.63 -3.06
CA ALA A 72 -9.38 -2.38 -1.86
C ALA A 72 -10.07 -1.40 -0.91
N ASP A 73 -9.92 -1.63 0.39
CA ASP A 73 -10.30 -0.70 1.46
C ASP A 73 -9.14 0.23 1.81
N ALA A 74 -9.47 1.47 2.14
CA ALA A 74 -8.51 2.46 2.61
C ALA A 74 -8.40 2.43 4.13
N TYR A 75 -7.25 2.03 4.64
CA TYR A 75 -6.92 2.13 6.06
C TYR A 75 -6.13 3.42 6.30
N ILE A 76 -6.69 4.29 7.09
CA ILE A 76 -6.12 5.61 7.41
C ILE A 76 -5.82 5.64 8.90
N ILE A 77 -4.54 5.62 9.25
CA ILE A 77 -4.07 5.59 10.64
C ILE A 77 -3.47 6.96 10.96
N ALA A 78 -4.08 7.70 11.87
CA ALA A 78 -3.54 8.97 12.32
C ALA A 78 -2.94 8.86 13.71
N PHE A 79 -1.84 9.56 13.93
CA PHE A 79 -1.13 9.64 15.20
C PHE A 79 -1.05 11.11 15.63
N ALA A 80 -1.20 11.36 16.92
CA ALA A 80 -0.93 12.66 17.52
C ALA A 80 0.56 12.80 17.88
N GLY A 81 1.06 14.03 17.93
CA GLY A 81 2.42 14.34 18.33
C GLY A 81 2.60 14.52 19.83
N LEU A 82 3.85 14.74 20.28
CA LEU A 82 4.19 15.10 21.67
C LEU A 82 3.51 16.41 22.12
N VAL A 83 3.28 17.32 21.19
CA VAL A 83 2.49 18.52 21.39
C VAL A 83 1.22 18.36 20.59
N SER A 84 0.09 18.17 21.27
CA SER A 84 -1.17 17.80 20.67
C SER A 84 -2.32 18.58 21.32
N TYR A 85 -3.49 18.61 20.70
CA TYR A 85 -4.70 19.14 21.31
C TYR A 85 -5.73 18.04 21.55
N LYS A 86 -6.71 18.33 22.39
CA LYS A 86 -7.74 17.34 22.75
C LYS A 86 -8.44 16.82 21.49
N ASN A 87 -8.51 15.50 21.35
CA ASN A 87 -9.15 14.80 20.23
C ASN A 87 -8.49 15.06 18.85
N GLU A 88 -7.23 15.46 18.77
CA GLU A 88 -6.54 15.77 17.51
C GLU A 88 -6.67 14.65 16.48
N VAL A 89 -6.36 13.41 16.85
CA VAL A 89 -6.45 12.25 15.94
C VAL A 89 -7.86 12.11 15.36
N ARG A 90 -8.88 12.15 16.22
CA ARG A 90 -10.28 12.02 15.78
C ARG A 90 -10.70 13.14 14.85
N ILE A 91 -10.31 14.38 15.16
CA ILE A 91 -10.61 15.55 14.33
C ILE A 91 -9.91 15.40 12.97
N ARG A 92 -8.62 15.05 12.96
CA ARG A 92 -7.84 14.86 11.73
C ARG A 92 -8.41 13.75 10.85
N LEU A 93 -8.74 12.61 11.42
CA LEU A 93 -9.40 11.50 10.70
C LEU A 93 -10.74 11.93 10.09
N ASN A 94 -11.53 12.73 10.81
CA ASN A 94 -12.80 13.26 10.30
C ASN A 94 -12.58 14.26 9.15
N CYS A 95 -11.54 15.11 9.23
CA CYS A 95 -11.19 16.03 8.14
C CYS A 95 -10.82 15.24 6.87
N ILE A 96 -9.97 14.23 7.00
CA ILE A 96 -9.53 13.36 5.90
C ILE A 96 -10.73 12.62 5.29
N ARG A 97 -11.56 11.99 6.13
CA ARG A 97 -12.77 11.31 5.68
C ARG A 97 -13.69 12.23 4.88
N ASN A 98 -13.98 13.40 5.43
CA ASN A 98 -14.87 14.36 4.78
C ASN A 98 -14.30 14.87 3.46
N TYR A 99 -12.98 15.07 3.39
CA TYR A 99 -12.28 15.45 2.17
C TYR A 99 -12.39 14.38 1.10
N LEU A 100 -12.05 13.12 1.43
CA LEU A 100 -12.12 12.00 0.49
C LEU A 100 -13.55 11.76 -0.02
N ILE A 101 -14.55 11.87 0.84
CA ILE A 101 -15.96 11.70 0.43
C ILE A 101 -16.42 12.90 -0.42
N LYS A 102 -16.25 14.13 0.06
CA LYS A 102 -16.84 15.32 -0.58
C LYS A 102 -16.11 15.75 -1.83
N THR A 103 -14.76 15.65 -1.85
CA THR A 103 -13.94 16.12 -2.97
C THR A 103 -13.71 15.02 -4.01
N HIS A 104 -13.54 13.77 -3.57
CA HIS A 104 -13.18 12.67 -4.46
C HIS A 104 -14.30 11.66 -4.70
N GLY A 105 -15.43 11.77 -3.98
CA GLY A 105 -16.57 10.85 -4.13
C GLY A 105 -16.29 9.43 -3.62
N ILE A 106 -15.31 9.25 -2.72
CA ILE A 106 -14.98 7.94 -2.18
C ILE A 106 -16.09 7.46 -1.24
N SER A 107 -16.54 6.22 -1.40
CA SER A 107 -17.56 5.63 -0.54
C SER A 107 -17.08 5.54 0.91
N ARG A 108 -17.95 5.93 1.84
CA ARG A 108 -17.68 5.87 3.28
C ARG A 108 -17.37 4.44 3.77
N SER A 109 -17.98 3.42 3.18
CA SER A 109 -17.78 2.02 3.56
C SER A 109 -16.35 1.55 3.34
N ARG A 110 -15.67 2.13 2.36
CA ARG A 110 -14.27 1.82 2.02
C ARG A 110 -13.24 2.51 2.91
N LEU A 111 -13.66 3.44 3.77
CA LEU A 111 -12.75 4.21 4.63
C LEU A 111 -12.72 3.61 6.04
N LYS A 112 -11.60 2.99 6.41
CA LYS A 112 -11.33 2.42 7.73
C LYS A 112 -10.40 3.39 8.48
N LEU A 113 -10.95 4.10 9.46
CA LEU A 113 -10.24 5.11 10.24
C LEU A 113 -9.74 4.50 11.55
N ILE A 114 -8.45 4.64 11.82
CA ILE A 114 -7.80 4.04 12.99
C ILE A 114 -7.09 5.13 13.78
N ASP A 115 -7.38 5.19 15.08
CA ASP A 115 -6.59 5.97 16.03
C ASP A 115 -5.30 5.21 16.34
N GLY A 116 -4.17 5.74 15.86
CA GLY A 116 -2.84 5.15 16.02
C GLY A 116 -2.17 5.50 17.36
N GLY A 117 -2.80 6.36 18.17
CA GLY A 117 -2.21 6.84 19.42
C GLY A 117 -1.21 7.97 19.21
N TYR A 118 -0.04 7.87 19.87
CA TYR A 118 0.92 8.98 19.95
C TYR A 118 2.28 8.61 19.40
N ARG A 119 2.93 9.59 18.74
CA ARG A 119 4.30 9.54 18.22
C ARG A 119 5.07 10.81 18.61
N VAL A 120 6.35 10.87 18.26
CA VAL A 120 7.13 12.11 18.44
C VAL A 120 6.49 13.26 17.68
N GLU A 121 6.14 13.01 16.42
CA GLU A 121 5.43 13.97 15.56
C GLU A 121 4.06 13.42 15.18
N ASN A 122 3.10 14.32 14.93
CA ASN A 122 1.83 13.91 14.36
C ASN A 122 2.07 13.34 12.96
N SER A 123 1.35 12.31 12.59
CA SER A 123 1.50 11.68 11.28
C SER A 123 0.21 11.01 10.81
N VAL A 124 0.12 10.76 9.51
CA VAL A 124 -0.99 10.01 8.90
C VAL A 124 -0.41 8.97 7.97
N LYS A 125 -0.71 7.71 8.22
CA LYS A 125 -0.37 6.61 7.33
C LYS A 125 -1.57 6.20 6.50
N LEU A 126 -1.35 6.01 5.21
CA LEU A 126 -2.37 5.65 4.23
C LEU A 126 -2.04 4.29 3.63
N PHE A 127 -2.99 3.36 3.65
CA PHE A 127 -2.84 2.02 3.10
C PHE A 127 -4.05 1.67 2.25
N LEU A 128 -3.82 1.02 1.10
CA LEU A 128 -4.85 0.31 0.35
C LEU A 128 -4.65 -1.19 0.59
N ILE A 129 -5.65 -1.84 1.10
CA ILE A 129 -5.60 -3.23 1.54
C ILE A 129 -6.76 -3.97 0.88
N ASN A 130 -6.45 -5.08 0.21
CA ASN A 130 -7.50 -5.95 -0.31
C ASN A 130 -8.23 -6.67 0.83
N PRO A 131 -9.48 -7.12 0.62
CA PRO A 131 -10.27 -7.74 1.68
C PRO A 131 -9.61 -8.92 2.39
N ASP A 132 -8.78 -9.68 1.66
CA ASP A 132 -8.11 -10.90 2.15
C ASP A 132 -6.73 -10.62 2.77
N ASP A 133 -6.24 -9.40 2.66
CA ASP A 133 -4.92 -9.03 3.19
C ASP A 133 -4.97 -8.69 4.69
N PRO A 134 -3.87 -8.91 5.42
CA PRO A 134 -3.80 -8.56 6.83
C PRO A 134 -3.93 -7.05 7.04
N LYS A 135 -4.73 -6.67 8.03
CA LYS A 135 -4.93 -5.26 8.39
C LYS A 135 -3.62 -4.62 8.87
N PRO A 136 -3.36 -3.35 8.51
CA PRO A 136 -2.14 -2.68 8.92
C PRO A 136 -2.16 -2.45 10.44
N PRO A 137 -1.05 -2.75 11.13
CA PRO A 137 -0.97 -2.52 12.56
C PRO A 137 -0.78 -1.03 12.87
N ALA A 138 -1.41 -0.56 13.94
CA ALA A 138 -1.16 0.74 14.53
C ALA A 138 -0.14 0.60 15.66
N PHE A 139 1.09 1.13 15.45
CA PHE A 139 2.14 1.10 16.46
C PHE A 139 2.39 2.51 17.01
N PRO A 140 1.79 2.87 18.15
CA PRO A 140 2.18 4.07 18.86
C PRO A 140 3.62 3.91 19.37
N SER A 141 4.42 4.96 19.29
CA SER A 141 5.80 4.96 19.80
C SER A 141 5.94 5.70 21.14
N MET A 142 4.88 6.38 21.56
CA MET A 142 4.88 7.24 22.74
C MET A 142 3.72 6.96 23.67
N ASN A 143 3.96 7.13 24.99
CA ASN A 143 2.92 7.04 25.98
C ASN A 143 2.16 8.39 26.08
N ARG A 144 0.84 8.33 26.26
CA ARG A 144 -0.02 9.51 26.47
C ARG A 144 0.49 10.46 27.58
N ARG A 145 1.13 9.91 28.61
CA ARG A 145 1.66 10.73 29.73
C ARG A 145 2.77 11.70 29.32
N ALA A 146 3.47 11.42 28.19
CA ALA A 146 4.52 12.29 27.65
C ALA A 146 3.95 13.43 26.78
N VAL A 147 2.64 13.44 26.51
CA VAL A 147 2.01 14.37 25.58
C VAL A 147 1.57 15.64 26.30
N ARG A 148 2.04 16.79 25.79
CA ARG A 148 1.58 18.10 26.23
C ARG A 148 0.33 18.51 25.47
N ILE A 149 -0.79 18.69 26.17
CA ILE A 149 -2.04 19.10 25.56
C ILE A 149 -2.12 20.61 25.44
N THR A 150 -2.44 21.08 24.24
CA THR A 150 -2.61 22.50 23.89
C THR A 150 -4.05 22.82 23.51
N LYS A 151 -4.35 24.08 23.24
CA LYS A 151 -5.63 24.50 22.66
C LYS A 151 -5.67 24.08 21.18
N PRO A 152 -6.84 23.63 20.66
CA PRO A 152 -7.00 23.32 19.26
C PRO A 152 -6.84 24.59 18.40
N PRO A 153 -6.31 24.47 17.16
CA PRO A 153 -6.28 25.57 16.21
C PRO A 153 -7.71 25.98 15.83
N LYS A 154 -7.90 27.23 15.43
CA LYS A 154 -9.20 27.76 15.00
C LYS A 154 -9.81 26.97 13.84
N TYR A 155 -8.95 26.48 12.94
CA TYR A 155 -9.35 25.72 11.75
C TYR A 155 -8.54 24.42 11.65
N PRO A 156 -8.91 23.39 12.38
CA PRO A 156 -8.13 22.14 12.40
C PRO A 156 -8.19 21.37 11.06
N CYS A 157 -9.21 21.61 10.24
CA CYS A 157 -9.36 21.05 8.90
C CYS A 157 -9.02 22.06 7.79
N GLY A 158 -8.23 23.09 8.09
CA GLY A 158 -7.95 24.18 7.16
C GLY A 158 -9.03 25.25 7.13
N LYS A 159 -8.71 26.40 6.57
CA LYS A 159 -9.68 27.48 6.42
C LYS A 159 -10.80 27.05 5.48
N PRO A 160 -12.06 27.40 5.77
CA PRO A 160 -13.13 27.27 4.79
C PRO A 160 -12.75 28.04 3.53
N MET A 161 -13.03 27.46 2.35
CA MET A 161 -12.89 28.20 1.10
C MET A 161 -13.87 29.39 1.16
N GLU A 162 -13.36 30.60 1.04
CA GLU A 162 -14.23 31.78 0.91
C GLU A 162 -15.09 31.60 -0.34
N PRO A 163 -16.40 31.84 -0.26
CA PRO A 163 -17.24 31.84 -1.44
C PRO A 163 -16.66 32.87 -2.43
N PRO A 164 -16.68 32.58 -3.75
CA PRO A 164 -16.22 33.55 -4.74
C PRO A 164 -16.92 34.90 -4.48
N ALA A 165 -16.13 35.97 -4.45
CA ALA A 165 -16.65 37.31 -4.30
C ALA A 165 -17.78 37.49 -5.33
N LYS A 166 -18.99 37.84 -4.86
CA LYS A 166 -20.10 38.18 -5.75
C LYS A 166 -19.60 39.33 -6.62
N MET A 167 -19.40 39.06 -7.93
CA MET A 167 -19.21 40.15 -8.89
C MET A 167 -20.46 41.05 -8.81
N GLN A 168 -20.24 42.24 -8.33
CA GLN A 168 -21.23 43.31 -8.40
C GLN A 168 -21.23 43.89 -9.79
#